data_db8208b9077c24e68c70a333f6b8358b
#
_entry.id   db8208b9077c24e68c70a333f6b8358b
#
_cell.length_a   1.000
_cell.length_b   1.000
_cell.length_c   1.000
_cell.angle_alpha   90.00
_cell.angle_beta   90.00
_cell.angle_gamma   90.00
#
_symmetry.space_group_name_H-M   'P 1'
#
loop_
_entity.id
_entity.type
_entity.pdbx_description
1 polymer ?
#
loop_
_entity_poly.entity_id
_entity_poly.type
_entity_poly.pdbx_seq_one_letter_code
_entity_poly.pdbx_strand_id
1 'polypeptide(L)'
;MRIALWLLALFAVAVAAALFAGNNPGSITVFWPPYRVDLSLNLVLVLLLLFFLVLHMAWRALSALFAIPREARLWRLRQRERGMQLALLDAFSNLVAGRFVRAKRAAESVLVQVRSIESAGDKLGYGPRIQAVSHLLAAEAAHSLQDRPGREQHLRAAIDHASAGAAPETREGVQLCAARWALDDRDANLALQLLDDLGQGPGRRTLALRMRLKAARMAKRTVAALETARLLAKHRALSQVAAEGVLRGLAIELVHGAHDPAQLQKAWEQLDIGEQAMADVATEAAERLLELGGDPALSRQWLLPAWEHMVARQTTLTALQRVHLVRTLERGFASVAGAPDAGWLARIESAQLQNPGDPVLQYLAGVTCMRLQLWGKANQLLTQALSRLQDPSLRRDTWRLLAELAEQSGDQLAATQAWRNAAQT
;
A
#
# COMPACT_ATOMS: atom_id res chain seq x y z
N MET A 1 13.91 8.71 -57.64
CA MET A 1 12.95 9.40 -58.48
C MET A 1 13.07 10.94 -58.41
N ARG A 2 13.14 11.61 -57.27
CA ARG A 2 13.29 13.08 -57.18
C ARG A 2 14.56 13.64 -57.85
N ILE A 3 15.72 12.95 -57.72
CA ILE A 3 17.01 13.35 -58.33
C ILE A 3 16.95 13.26 -59.83
N ALA A 4 16.34 12.21 -60.41
CA ALA A 4 16.20 12.04 -61.84
C ALA A 4 15.29 13.11 -62.47
N LEU A 5 14.19 13.48 -61.80
CA LEU A 5 13.31 14.58 -62.20
C LEU A 5 14.02 15.94 -62.16
N TRP A 6 14.88 16.19 -61.18
CA TRP A 6 15.69 17.40 -61.05
C TRP A 6 16.74 17.48 -62.19
N LEU A 7 17.42 16.36 -62.50
CA LEU A 7 18.38 16.29 -63.60
C LEU A 7 17.70 16.50 -64.95
N LEU A 8 16.52 15.94 -65.18
CA LEU A 8 15.75 16.11 -66.43
C LEU A 8 15.24 17.55 -66.60
N ALA A 9 14.80 18.17 -65.49
CA ALA A 9 14.40 19.58 -65.47
C ALA A 9 15.60 20.50 -65.76
N LEU A 10 16.76 20.21 -65.13
CA LEU A 10 17.99 20.97 -65.38
C LEU A 10 18.49 20.83 -66.81
N PHE A 11 18.39 19.63 -67.41
CA PHE A 11 18.71 19.39 -68.81
C PHE A 11 17.74 20.12 -69.75
N ALA A 12 16.45 20.11 -69.53
CA ALA A 12 15.43 20.84 -70.28
C ALA A 12 15.67 22.35 -70.26
N VAL A 13 16.02 22.91 -69.09
CA VAL A 13 16.37 24.33 -68.95
C VAL A 13 17.67 24.66 -69.69
N ALA A 14 18.68 23.80 -69.65
CA ALA A 14 19.93 23.98 -70.41
C ALA A 14 19.72 23.95 -71.88
N VAL A 15 18.88 23.05 -72.44
CA VAL A 15 18.52 22.98 -73.80
C VAL A 15 17.73 24.23 -74.29
N ALA A 16 16.75 24.66 -73.49
CA ALA A 16 15.98 25.87 -73.72
C ALA A 16 16.87 27.12 -73.73
N ALA A 17 17.81 27.22 -72.83
CA ALA A 17 18.78 28.32 -72.74
C ALA A 17 19.75 28.32 -73.93
N ALA A 18 20.20 27.15 -74.41
CA ALA A 18 21.06 27.00 -75.56
C ALA A 18 20.35 27.41 -76.89
N LEU A 19 19.08 27.02 -77.05
CA LEU A 19 18.25 27.41 -78.21
C LEU A 19 17.97 28.93 -78.23
N PHE A 20 17.72 29.52 -77.10
CA PHE A 20 17.51 30.94 -76.88
C PHE A 20 18.79 31.74 -77.24
N ALA A 21 19.94 31.27 -76.70
CA ALA A 21 21.26 31.89 -76.96
C ALA A 21 21.69 31.86 -78.44
N GLY A 22 21.34 30.77 -79.17
CA GLY A 22 21.67 30.64 -80.62
C GLY A 22 20.91 31.57 -81.52
N ASN A 23 19.74 32.09 -81.10
CA ASN A 23 18.84 32.89 -81.95
C ASN A 23 18.83 34.40 -81.64
N ASN A 24 19.73 34.87 -80.75
CA ASN A 24 19.71 36.28 -80.33
C ASN A 24 20.98 37.03 -80.70
N PRO A 25 20.96 37.88 -81.80
CA PRO A 25 22.13 38.64 -82.24
C PRO A 25 22.35 39.97 -81.48
N GLY A 26 21.67 40.14 -80.31
CA GLY A 26 21.76 41.38 -79.52
C GLY A 26 23.14 41.61 -78.94
N SER A 27 23.66 42.86 -78.99
CA SER A 27 24.91 43.32 -78.46
C SER A 27 24.63 44.48 -77.45
N ILE A 28 25.34 44.49 -76.32
CA ILE A 28 25.33 45.57 -75.36
C ILE A 28 26.64 46.32 -75.42
N THR A 29 26.57 47.63 -75.70
CA THR A 29 27.75 48.51 -75.81
C THR A 29 27.90 49.25 -74.50
N VAL A 30 29.02 49.05 -73.81
CA VAL A 30 29.37 49.79 -72.61
C VAL A 30 30.39 50.86 -72.97
N PHE A 31 30.00 52.13 -72.71
CA PHE A 31 30.87 53.29 -72.94
C PHE A 31 31.63 53.60 -71.63
N TRP A 32 32.93 53.43 -71.67
CA TRP A 32 33.86 53.85 -70.60
C TRP A 32 34.93 54.73 -71.22
N PRO A 33 34.79 56.05 -71.19
CA PRO A 33 35.75 56.89 -71.90
C PRO A 33 37.20 56.64 -71.43
N PRO A 34 38.17 56.50 -72.38
CA PRO A 34 38.07 56.61 -73.83
C PRO A 34 37.71 55.28 -74.53
N TYR A 35 37.31 54.20 -73.88
CA TYR A 35 37.09 52.86 -74.44
C TYR A 35 35.60 52.59 -74.72
N ARG A 36 35.35 51.92 -75.78
CA ARG A 36 34.04 51.33 -76.15
C ARG A 36 34.20 49.82 -76.19
N VAL A 37 33.40 49.10 -75.34
CA VAL A 37 33.43 47.64 -75.33
C VAL A 37 32.06 47.11 -75.76
N ASP A 38 32.05 46.42 -76.85
CA ASP A 38 30.86 45.76 -77.42
C ASP A 38 30.82 44.27 -76.91
N LEU A 39 29.84 43.94 -76.08
CA LEU A 39 29.67 42.63 -75.50
C LEU A 39 28.42 41.98 -76.13
N SER A 40 28.44 40.68 -76.42
CA SER A 40 27.23 39.95 -76.79
C SER A 40 26.24 39.87 -75.62
N LEU A 41 24.96 40.04 -75.89
CA LEU A 41 23.90 39.92 -74.86
C LEU A 41 23.98 38.60 -74.13
N ASN A 42 24.31 37.54 -74.80
CA ASN A 42 24.47 36.21 -74.20
C ASN A 42 25.61 36.16 -73.17
N LEU A 43 26.74 36.81 -73.43
CA LEU A 43 27.87 36.90 -72.51
C LEU A 43 27.50 37.68 -71.24
N VAL A 44 26.73 38.78 -71.42
CA VAL A 44 26.26 39.57 -70.28
C VAL A 44 25.29 38.79 -69.39
N LEU A 45 24.38 38.02 -70.06
CA LEU A 45 23.46 37.14 -69.30
C LEU A 45 24.18 36.02 -68.49
N VAL A 46 25.20 35.39 -69.12
CA VAL A 46 26.03 34.38 -68.42
C VAL A 46 26.82 35.00 -67.33
N LEU A 47 27.42 36.18 -67.46
CA LEU A 47 28.11 36.89 -66.42
C LEU A 47 27.17 37.28 -65.25
N LEU A 48 25.98 37.75 -65.60
CA LEU A 48 24.96 38.08 -64.63
C LEU A 48 24.51 36.83 -63.81
N LEU A 49 24.28 35.72 -64.55
CA LEU A 49 23.93 34.43 -63.92
C LEU A 49 25.07 33.95 -63.00
N LEU A 50 26.30 34.03 -63.45
CA LEU A 50 27.48 33.66 -62.64
C LEU A 50 27.63 34.57 -61.45
N PHE A 51 27.42 35.87 -61.61
CA PHE A 51 27.41 36.83 -60.54
C PHE A 51 26.37 36.49 -59.45
N PHE A 52 25.13 36.22 -59.87
CA PHE A 52 24.08 35.80 -58.89
C PHE A 52 24.39 34.44 -58.25
N LEU A 53 24.98 33.51 -58.98
CA LEU A 53 25.40 32.22 -58.44
C LEU A 53 26.48 32.42 -57.35
N VAL A 54 27.50 33.21 -57.64
CA VAL A 54 28.58 33.54 -56.69
C VAL A 54 28.01 34.28 -55.48
N LEU A 55 27.12 35.25 -55.71
CA LEU A 55 26.48 35.99 -54.63
C LEU A 55 25.61 35.06 -53.77
N HIS A 56 24.86 34.17 -54.36
CA HIS A 56 24.08 33.15 -53.63
C HIS A 56 24.97 32.20 -52.83
N MET A 57 26.07 31.70 -53.43
CA MET A 57 27.05 30.88 -52.72
C MET A 57 27.70 31.62 -51.54
N ALA A 58 28.07 32.88 -51.76
CA ALA A 58 28.65 33.72 -50.69
C ALA A 58 27.63 33.94 -49.55
N TRP A 59 26.37 34.26 -49.90
CA TRP A 59 25.31 34.42 -48.92
C TRP A 59 25.05 33.11 -48.13
N ARG A 60 25.02 31.97 -48.81
CA ARG A 60 24.88 30.66 -48.20
C ARG A 60 26.05 30.30 -47.28
N ALA A 61 27.28 30.59 -47.72
CA ALA A 61 28.47 30.38 -46.90
C ALA A 61 28.47 31.28 -45.64
N LEU A 62 28.07 32.53 -45.80
CA LEU A 62 27.98 33.49 -44.68
C LEU A 62 26.88 33.06 -43.72
N SER A 63 25.70 32.64 -44.21
CA SER A 63 24.63 32.15 -43.35
C SER A 63 25.00 30.86 -42.60
N ALA A 64 25.76 29.94 -43.25
CA ALA A 64 26.29 28.74 -42.60
C ALA A 64 27.29 29.09 -41.49
N LEU A 65 28.17 30.09 -41.74
CA LEU A 65 29.12 30.56 -40.72
C LEU A 65 28.43 31.14 -39.47
N PHE A 66 27.35 31.88 -39.65
CA PHE A 66 26.54 32.40 -38.55
C PHE A 66 25.68 31.33 -37.83
N ALA A 67 25.38 30.20 -38.50
CA ALA A 67 24.66 29.09 -37.91
C ALA A 67 25.55 28.21 -37.00
N ILE A 68 26.87 28.12 -37.29
CA ILE A 68 27.84 27.28 -36.53
C ILE A 68 27.77 27.51 -35.02
N PRO A 69 27.82 28.74 -34.48
CA PRO A 69 27.78 28.96 -33.04
C PRO A 69 26.46 28.51 -32.41
N ARG A 70 25.36 28.61 -33.11
CA ARG A 70 24.04 28.15 -32.68
C ARG A 70 23.97 26.61 -32.60
N GLU A 71 24.42 25.93 -33.63
CA GLU A 71 24.46 24.46 -33.67
C GLU A 71 25.44 23.89 -32.66
N ALA A 72 26.61 24.50 -32.52
CA ALA A 72 27.58 24.11 -31.50
C ALA A 72 27.05 24.30 -30.08
N ARG A 73 26.20 25.32 -29.83
CA ARG A 73 25.54 25.52 -28.53
C ARG A 73 24.50 24.44 -28.28
N LEU A 74 23.64 24.15 -29.26
CA LEU A 74 22.63 23.06 -29.17
C LEU A 74 23.28 21.69 -29.03
N TRP A 75 24.39 21.44 -29.73
CA TRP A 75 25.13 20.17 -29.61
C TRP A 75 25.71 20.01 -28.19
N ARG A 76 26.34 21.06 -27.65
CA ARG A 76 26.87 21.04 -26.26
C ARG A 76 25.77 20.83 -25.24
N LEU A 77 24.61 21.46 -25.39
CA LEU A 77 23.46 21.26 -24.54
C LEU A 77 22.98 19.80 -24.57
N ARG A 78 22.76 19.24 -25.76
CA ARG A 78 22.36 17.84 -25.94
C ARG A 78 23.37 16.86 -25.33
N GLN A 79 24.67 17.16 -25.46
CA GLN A 79 25.73 16.32 -24.86
C GLN A 79 25.68 16.35 -23.32
N ARG A 80 25.43 17.53 -22.72
CA ARG A 80 25.26 17.68 -21.26
C ARG A 80 23.99 17.00 -20.77
N GLU A 81 22.89 17.13 -21.49
CA GLU A 81 21.63 16.42 -21.20
C GLU A 81 21.81 14.89 -21.23
N ARG A 82 22.50 14.37 -22.23
CA ARG A 82 22.83 12.94 -22.30
C ARG A 82 23.69 12.50 -21.11
N GLY A 83 24.70 13.27 -20.78
CA GLY A 83 25.54 12.98 -19.60
C GLY A 83 24.73 12.96 -18.30
N MET A 84 23.84 13.92 -18.13
CA MET A 84 22.93 14.02 -16.97
C MET A 84 21.97 12.80 -16.90
N GLN A 85 21.38 12.39 -18.04
CA GLN A 85 20.51 11.22 -18.10
C GLN A 85 21.25 9.92 -17.76
N LEU A 86 22.47 9.75 -18.28
CA LEU A 86 23.31 8.60 -17.97
C LEU A 86 23.67 8.57 -16.46
N ALA A 87 24.05 9.71 -15.90
CA ALA A 87 24.35 9.80 -14.47
C ALA A 87 23.12 9.47 -13.59
N LEU A 88 21.90 9.85 -14.03
CA LEU A 88 20.66 9.52 -13.32
C LEU A 88 20.39 7.99 -13.37
N LEU A 89 20.59 7.38 -14.55
CA LEU A 89 20.48 5.92 -14.70
C LEU A 89 21.53 5.19 -13.87
N ASP A 90 22.75 5.70 -13.81
CA ASP A 90 23.83 5.16 -12.97
C ASP A 90 23.47 5.28 -11.48
N ALA A 91 22.91 6.41 -11.05
CA ALA A 91 22.45 6.60 -9.67
C ALA A 91 21.40 5.55 -9.30
N PHE A 92 20.38 5.38 -10.14
CA PHE A 92 19.34 4.38 -9.94
C PHE A 92 19.88 2.95 -9.96
N SER A 93 20.69 2.60 -10.96
CA SER A 93 21.28 1.25 -11.11
C SER A 93 22.17 0.89 -9.93
N ASN A 94 23.00 1.83 -9.47
CA ASN A 94 23.86 1.60 -8.29
C ASN A 94 23.03 1.51 -7.00
N LEU A 95 21.93 2.26 -6.88
CA LEU A 95 21.03 2.16 -5.74
C LEU A 95 20.40 0.76 -5.65
N VAL A 96 19.83 0.27 -6.76
CA VAL A 96 19.23 -1.06 -6.84
C VAL A 96 20.26 -2.16 -6.61
N ALA A 97 21.50 -1.96 -7.08
CA ALA A 97 22.61 -2.89 -6.86
C ALA A 97 23.21 -2.84 -5.43
N GLY A 98 22.65 -2.01 -4.51
CA GLY A 98 23.16 -1.86 -3.15
C GLY A 98 24.49 -1.08 -3.03
N ARG A 99 24.93 -0.41 -4.10
CA ARG A 99 26.17 0.37 -4.13
C ARG A 99 25.92 1.81 -3.70
N PHE A 100 25.46 2.01 -2.48
CA PHE A 100 24.89 3.28 -1.99
C PHE A 100 25.85 4.48 -2.10
N VAL A 101 27.14 4.31 -1.81
CA VAL A 101 28.14 5.39 -1.96
C VAL A 101 28.25 5.86 -3.42
N ARG A 102 28.23 4.93 -4.36
CA ARG A 102 28.27 5.25 -5.80
C ARG A 102 26.97 5.89 -6.26
N ALA A 103 25.83 5.35 -5.78
CA ALA A 103 24.51 5.91 -6.06
C ALA A 103 24.39 7.37 -5.60
N LYS A 104 24.81 7.69 -4.37
CA LYS A 104 24.83 9.05 -3.83
C LYS A 104 25.68 9.98 -4.69
N ARG A 105 26.92 9.59 -5.00
CA ARG A 105 27.82 10.38 -5.86
C ARG A 105 27.26 10.61 -7.26
N ALA A 106 26.67 9.58 -7.87
CA ALA A 106 26.05 9.71 -9.19
C ALA A 106 24.86 10.68 -9.16
N ALA A 107 23.99 10.57 -8.14
CA ALA A 107 22.86 11.48 -7.96
C ALA A 107 23.33 12.93 -7.73
N GLU A 108 24.35 13.15 -6.91
CA GLU A 108 24.97 14.49 -6.70
C GLU A 108 25.59 15.04 -7.99
N SER A 109 26.19 14.18 -8.84
CA SER A 109 26.73 14.60 -10.13
C SER A 109 25.64 15.10 -11.09
N VAL A 110 24.45 14.50 -11.06
CA VAL A 110 23.28 15.00 -11.81
C VAL A 110 22.93 16.43 -11.37
N LEU A 111 22.90 16.67 -10.07
CA LEU A 111 22.59 18.01 -9.52
C LEU A 111 23.62 19.07 -9.94
N VAL A 112 24.89 18.69 -10.02
CA VAL A 112 25.96 19.59 -10.51
C VAL A 112 25.75 19.88 -12.00
N GLN A 113 25.41 18.87 -12.80
CA GLN A 113 25.17 19.03 -14.24
C GLN A 113 23.94 19.90 -14.52
N VAL A 114 22.84 19.72 -13.80
CA VAL A 114 21.65 20.57 -13.91
C VAL A 114 22.00 22.02 -13.62
N ARG A 115 22.69 22.29 -12.52
CA ARG A 115 23.16 23.64 -12.17
C ARG A 115 24.06 24.25 -13.23
N SER A 116 24.92 23.44 -13.86
CA SER A 116 25.81 23.92 -14.93
C SER A 116 25.04 24.28 -16.21
N ILE A 117 23.92 23.64 -16.49
CA ILE A 117 23.04 23.95 -17.63
C ILE A 117 22.27 25.24 -17.35
N GLU A 118 21.69 25.35 -16.15
CA GLU A 118 20.93 26.55 -15.71
C GLU A 118 21.82 27.80 -15.64
N SER A 119 23.06 27.68 -15.14
CA SER A 119 24.01 28.78 -15.10
C SER A 119 24.49 29.24 -16.49
N ALA A 120 24.42 28.38 -17.51
CA ALA A 120 24.68 28.72 -18.89
C ALA A 120 23.50 29.47 -19.56
N GLY A 121 22.42 29.73 -18.83
CA GLY A 121 21.21 30.42 -19.31
C GLY A 121 20.25 29.53 -20.08
N ASP A 122 20.46 28.22 -20.08
CA ASP A 122 19.58 27.27 -20.72
C ASP A 122 18.56 26.75 -19.68
N LYS A 123 17.26 26.92 -19.96
CA LYS A 123 16.18 26.45 -19.08
C LYS A 123 15.75 25.04 -19.48
N LEU A 124 15.86 24.09 -18.56
CA LEU A 124 15.29 22.74 -18.70
C LEU A 124 13.84 22.77 -18.20
N GLY A 125 12.86 22.54 -19.10
CA GLY A 125 11.44 22.51 -18.71
C GLY A 125 11.09 21.43 -17.65
N TYR A 126 11.94 20.42 -17.54
CA TYR A 126 11.84 19.33 -16.55
C TYR A 126 12.92 19.42 -15.44
N GLY A 127 13.64 20.52 -15.35
CA GLY A 127 14.73 20.74 -14.38
C GLY A 127 14.33 20.47 -12.93
N PRO A 128 13.26 21.08 -12.40
CA PRO A 128 12.81 20.84 -11.02
C PRO A 128 12.47 19.37 -10.75
N ARG A 129 11.90 18.65 -11.73
CA ARG A 129 11.59 17.23 -11.58
C ARG A 129 12.84 16.36 -11.47
N ILE A 130 13.85 16.62 -12.30
CA ILE A 130 15.13 15.88 -12.22
C ILE A 130 15.85 16.21 -10.91
N GLN A 131 15.87 17.47 -10.49
CA GLN A 131 16.45 17.87 -9.21
C GLN A 131 15.77 17.15 -8.05
N ALA A 132 14.43 17.14 -8.00
CA ALA A 132 13.68 16.44 -6.97
C ALA A 132 13.97 14.93 -6.93
N VAL A 133 13.99 14.26 -8.10
CA VAL A 133 14.29 12.83 -8.20
C VAL A 133 15.75 12.54 -7.82
N SER A 134 16.70 13.37 -8.24
CA SER A 134 18.12 13.19 -7.90
C SER A 134 18.37 13.38 -6.41
N HIS A 135 17.74 14.39 -5.79
CA HIS A 135 17.77 14.55 -4.35
C HIS A 135 17.14 13.38 -3.61
N LEU A 136 16.03 12.83 -4.14
CA LEU A 136 15.39 11.66 -3.56
C LEU A 136 16.30 10.41 -3.62
N LEU A 137 16.98 10.17 -4.76
CA LEU A 137 17.94 9.06 -4.90
C LEU A 137 19.13 9.23 -3.96
N ALA A 138 19.64 10.47 -3.80
CA ALA A 138 20.73 10.76 -2.87
C ALA A 138 20.27 10.56 -1.41
N ALA A 139 19.05 10.96 -1.06
CA ALA A 139 18.46 10.74 0.26
C ALA A 139 18.26 9.26 0.56
N GLU A 140 17.77 8.47 -0.41
CA GLU A 140 17.63 7.01 -0.26
C GLU A 140 18.97 6.32 -0.04
N ALA A 141 19.98 6.72 -0.81
CA ALA A 141 21.34 6.22 -0.62
C ALA A 141 21.91 6.61 0.76
N ALA A 142 21.67 7.84 1.21
CA ALA A 142 22.08 8.33 2.54
C ALA A 142 21.33 7.56 3.65
N HIS A 143 20.03 7.28 3.48
CA HIS A 143 19.25 6.46 4.42
C HIS A 143 19.85 5.06 4.56
N SER A 144 20.15 4.42 3.44
CA SER A 144 20.77 3.08 3.42
C SER A 144 22.17 3.06 4.04
N LEU A 145 22.91 4.18 4.00
CA LEU A 145 24.20 4.39 4.64
C LEU A 145 24.07 4.84 6.10
N GLN A 146 22.86 5.02 6.63
CA GLN A 146 22.59 5.56 7.96
C GLN A 146 23.10 7.00 8.18
N ASP A 147 23.34 7.76 7.09
CA ASP A 147 23.70 9.17 7.09
C ASP A 147 22.43 10.03 7.25
N ARG A 148 21.96 10.17 8.49
CA ARG A 148 20.74 10.94 8.80
C ARG A 148 20.83 12.40 8.37
N PRO A 149 21.93 13.15 8.67
CA PRO A 149 22.04 14.54 8.24
C PRO A 149 21.97 14.70 6.73
N GLY A 150 22.69 13.86 5.99
CA GLY A 150 22.68 13.87 4.52
C GLY A 150 21.31 13.54 3.95
N ARG A 151 20.61 12.54 4.53
CA ARG A 151 19.24 12.19 4.16
C ARG A 151 18.28 13.36 4.34
N GLU A 152 18.30 14.02 5.51
CA GLU A 152 17.40 15.12 5.79
C GLU A 152 17.67 16.34 4.90
N GLN A 153 18.94 16.66 4.65
CA GLN A 153 19.31 17.73 3.73
C GLN A 153 18.77 17.49 2.32
N HIS A 154 18.97 16.28 1.79
CA HIS A 154 18.49 15.92 0.47
C HIS A 154 16.95 15.81 0.42
N LEU A 155 16.29 15.33 1.49
CA LEU A 155 14.84 15.27 1.58
C LEU A 155 14.20 16.67 1.50
N ARG A 156 14.72 17.64 2.27
CA ARG A 156 14.22 19.04 2.23
C ARG A 156 14.34 19.61 0.83
N ALA A 157 15.51 19.47 0.21
CA ALA A 157 15.72 19.92 -1.16
C ALA A 157 14.80 19.20 -2.18
N ALA A 158 14.55 17.90 -2.00
CA ALA A 158 13.60 17.16 -2.83
C ALA A 158 12.16 17.70 -2.72
N ILE A 159 11.72 18.04 -1.50
CA ILE A 159 10.40 18.64 -1.25
C ILE A 159 10.31 20.04 -1.89
N ASP A 160 11.33 20.87 -1.74
CA ASP A 160 11.36 22.23 -2.29
C ASP A 160 11.25 22.19 -3.82
N HIS A 161 12.07 21.36 -4.49
CA HIS A 161 12.03 21.21 -5.94
C HIS A 161 10.74 20.54 -6.44
N ALA A 162 10.19 19.60 -5.68
CA ALA A 162 8.91 18.97 -6.00
C ALA A 162 7.72 19.95 -5.89
N SER A 163 7.82 20.94 -5.01
CA SER A 163 6.80 21.99 -4.83
C SER A 163 6.90 23.09 -5.87
N ALA A 164 8.09 23.37 -6.39
CA ALA A 164 8.38 24.47 -7.32
C ALA A 164 8.00 24.21 -8.79
N GLY A 165 7.29 23.12 -9.12
CA GLY A 165 6.84 22.83 -10.49
C GLY A 165 7.13 21.42 -10.97
N ALA A 166 7.46 20.50 -10.08
CA ALA A 166 7.51 19.08 -10.40
C ALA A 166 6.10 18.49 -10.57
N ALA A 167 5.99 17.41 -11.34
CA ALA A 167 4.74 16.68 -11.47
C ALA A 167 4.22 16.21 -10.10
N PRO A 168 2.89 16.19 -9.86
CA PRO A 168 2.29 15.75 -8.59
C PRO A 168 2.81 14.41 -8.10
N GLU A 169 3.08 13.48 -9.04
CA GLU A 169 3.59 12.15 -8.73
C GLU A 169 4.98 12.17 -8.07
N THR A 170 5.80 13.15 -8.42
CA THR A 170 7.14 13.32 -7.80
C THR A 170 7.01 13.75 -6.35
N ARG A 171 6.12 14.69 -6.07
CA ARG A 171 5.83 15.15 -4.70
C ARG A 171 5.30 14.02 -3.83
N GLU A 172 4.32 13.27 -4.35
CA GLU A 172 3.77 12.11 -3.67
C GLU A 172 4.85 11.05 -3.38
N GLY A 173 5.71 10.77 -4.37
CA GLY A 173 6.82 9.83 -4.20
C GLY A 173 7.79 10.24 -3.10
N VAL A 174 8.14 11.53 -3.02
CA VAL A 174 9.01 12.07 -1.96
C VAL A 174 8.36 11.91 -0.58
N GLN A 175 7.07 12.24 -0.44
CA GLN A 175 6.33 12.09 0.81
C GLN A 175 6.23 10.64 1.26
N LEU A 176 5.95 9.71 0.33
CA LEU A 176 5.90 8.27 0.65
C LEU A 176 7.25 7.72 1.08
N CYS A 177 8.35 8.14 0.45
CA CYS A 177 9.69 7.75 0.88
C CYS A 177 10.01 8.29 2.28
N ALA A 178 9.68 9.55 2.56
CA ALA A 178 9.85 10.14 3.88
C ALA A 178 9.07 9.38 4.97
N ALA A 179 7.81 9.03 4.69
CA ALA A 179 6.99 8.23 5.60
C ALA A 179 7.58 6.83 5.83
N ARG A 180 8.15 6.19 4.79
CA ARG A 180 8.83 4.90 4.92
C ARG A 180 10.05 5.01 5.82
N TRP A 181 10.91 6.00 5.62
CA TRP A 181 12.08 6.21 6.47
C TRP A 181 11.71 6.50 7.93
N ALA A 182 10.64 7.26 8.18
CA ALA A 182 10.12 7.46 9.52
C ALA A 182 9.69 6.14 10.18
N LEU A 183 9.06 5.23 9.41
CA LEU A 183 8.73 3.87 9.88
C LEU A 183 9.97 3.02 10.18
N ASP A 184 11.01 3.14 9.37
CA ASP A 184 12.27 2.42 9.56
C ASP A 184 13.05 2.96 10.79
N ASP A 185 12.96 4.27 11.02
CA ASP A 185 13.47 4.95 12.22
C ASP A 185 12.59 4.71 13.49
N ARG A 186 11.49 3.96 13.35
CA ARG A 186 10.48 3.70 14.39
C ARG A 186 9.75 4.95 14.90
N ASP A 187 9.74 6.02 14.14
CA ASP A 187 8.93 7.19 14.44
C ASP A 187 7.55 7.07 13.77
N ALA A 188 6.67 6.36 14.47
CA ALA A 188 5.33 6.09 13.99
C ALA A 188 4.46 7.37 13.89
N ASN A 189 4.68 8.35 14.78
CA ASN A 189 3.90 9.57 14.76
C ASN A 189 4.26 10.45 13.57
N LEU A 190 5.54 10.63 13.30
CA LEU A 190 6.00 11.35 12.10
C LEU A 190 5.51 10.65 10.82
N ALA A 191 5.57 9.31 10.77
CA ALA A 191 5.08 8.56 9.63
C ALA A 191 3.58 8.80 9.39
N LEU A 192 2.75 8.82 10.44
CA LEU A 192 1.32 9.11 10.34
C LEU A 192 1.08 10.54 9.85
N GLN A 193 1.79 11.54 10.39
CA GLN A 193 1.69 12.92 9.93
C GLN A 193 2.00 13.06 8.44
N LEU A 194 3.12 12.49 7.97
CA LEU A 194 3.50 12.53 6.56
C LEU A 194 2.49 11.84 5.65
N LEU A 195 1.84 10.77 6.13
CA LEU A 195 0.79 10.06 5.40
C LEU A 195 -0.55 10.81 5.41
N ASP A 196 -0.82 11.61 6.44
CA ASP A 196 -2.02 12.47 6.53
C ASP A 196 -1.89 13.70 5.62
N ASP A 197 -0.67 14.21 5.42
CA ASP A 197 -0.36 15.31 4.49
C ASP A 197 -0.49 14.89 3.02
N LEU A 198 -0.61 13.60 2.71
CA LEU A 198 -0.91 13.11 1.37
C LEU A 198 -2.35 13.47 1.00
N GLY A 199 -2.57 13.99 -0.21
CA GLY A 199 -3.92 14.25 -0.72
C GLY A 199 -4.81 12.99 -0.70
N GLN A 200 -6.12 13.19 -0.77
CA GLN A 200 -7.09 12.08 -0.65
C GLN A 200 -6.87 10.94 -1.66
N GLY A 201 -6.45 11.23 -2.88
CA GLY A 201 -6.16 10.22 -3.90
C GLY A 201 -4.95 9.36 -3.57
N PRO A 202 -3.75 9.95 -3.38
CA PRO A 202 -2.53 9.22 -3.03
C PRO A 202 -2.62 8.49 -1.70
N GLY A 203 -3.25 9.08 -0.69
CA GLY A 203 -3.43 8.48 0.64
C GLY A 203 -4.26 7.20 0.66
N ARG A 204 -5.09 6.97 -0.39
CA ARG A 204 -5.90 5.75 -0.56
C ARG A 204 -5.21 4.66 -1.38
N ARG A 205 -4.02 4.90 -1.91
CA ARG A 205 -3.26 3.86 -2.61
C ARG A 205 -2.81 2.77 -1.65
N THR A 206 -2.78 1.55 -2.13
CA THR A 206 -2.43 0.36 -1.33
C THR A 206 -1.12 0.52 -0.55
N LEU A 207 -0.10 1.14 -1.16
CA LEU A 207 1.19 1.37 -0.50
C LEU A 207 1.04 2.30 0.71
N ALA A 208 0.36 3.45 0.53
CA ALA A 208 0.12 4.40 1.61
C ALA A 208 -0.71 3.78 2.75
N LEU A 209 -1.77 3.01 2.42
CA LEU A 209 -2.58 2.31 3.40
C LEU A 209 -1.78 1.24 4.17
N ARG A 210 -0.91 0.47 3.50
CA ARG A 210 -0.03 -0.51 4.18
C ARG A 210 0.92 0.18 5.16
N MET A 211 1.51 1.31 4.76
CA MET A 211 2.38 2.09 5.62
C MET A 211 1.60 2.69 6.79
N ARG A 212 0.38 3.21 6.55
CA ARG A 212 -0.50 3.75 7.59
C ARG A 212 -0.90 2.67 8.59
N LEU A 213 -1.24 1.48 8.13
CA LEU A 213 -1.54 0.34 9.02
C LEU A 213 -0.33 0.00 9.90
N LYS A 214 0.87 -0.10 9.31
CA LYS A 214 2.11 -0.35 10.06
C LYS A 214 2.37 0.75 11.10
N ALA A 215 2.25 2.02 10.69
CA ALA A 215 2.46 3.17 11.58
C ALA A 215 1.43 3.21 12.72
N ALA A 216 0.14 3.00 12.43
CA ALA A 216 -0.92 3.01 13.43
C ALA A 216 -0.72 1.89 14.48
N ARG A 217 -0.32 0.69 14.05
CA ARG A 217 0.02 -0.40 14.96
C ARG A 217 1.23 -0.08 15.83
N MET A 218 2.30 0.47 15.25
CA MET A 218 3.48 0.90 16.02
C MET A 218 3.16 1.99 17.03
N ALA A 219 2.25 2.91 16.69
CA ALA A 219 1.77 3.97 17.58
C ALA A 219 0.71 3.51 18.59
N LYS A 220 0.33 2.23 18.57
CA LYS A 220 -0.77 1.65 19.39
C LYS A 220 -2.11 2.37 19.21
N ARG A 221 -2.36 2.90 18.01
CA ARG A 221 -3.63 3.53 17.62
C ARG A 221 -4.54 2.48 16.99
N THR A 222 -5.08 1.57 17.80
CA THR A 222 -5.79 0.36 17.34
C THR A 222 -7.01 0.68 16.49
N VAL A 223 -7.79 1.71 16.83
CA VAL A 223 -8.94 2.15 16.04
C VAL A 223 -8.54 2.58 14.63
N ALA A 224 -7.53 3.45 14.52
CA ALA A 224 -7.03 3.90 13.21
C ALA A 224 -6.41 2.74 12.39
N ALA A 225 -5.79 1.77 13.06
CA ALA A 225 -5.29 0.56 12.42
C ALA A 225 -6.43 -0.29 11.86
N LEU A 226 -7.52 -0.47 12.63
CA LEU A 226 -8.71 -1.22 12.21
C LEU A 226 -9.39 -0.59 11.00
N GLU A 227 -9.64 0.72 11.04
CA GLU A 227 -10.20 1.48 9.90
C GLU A 227 -9.34 1.34 8.64
N THR A 228 -8.01 1.43 8.79
CA THR A 228 -7.07 1.26 7.67
C THR A 228 -7.08 -0.17 7.13
N ALA A 229 -7.19 -1.18 8.01
CA ALA A 229 -7.29 -2.58 7.62
C ALA A 229 -8.59 -2.86 6.85
N ARG A 230 -9.73 -2.27 7.27
CA ARG A 230 -11.00 -2.33 6.54
C ARG A 230 -10.88 -1.77 5.11
N LEU A 231 -10.19 -0.62 4.96
CA LEU A 231 -9.93 -0.05 3.64
C LEU A 231 -9.07 -0.98 2.77
N LEU A 232 -8.01 -1.58 3.34
CA LEU A 232 -7.17 -2.54 2.62
C LEU A 232 -7.95 -3.79 2.19
N ALA A 233 -8.82 -4.31 3.05
CA ALA A 233 -9.72 -5.42 2.74
C ALA A 233 -10.69 -5.05 1.62
N LYS A 234 -11.35 -3.88 1.70
CA LYS A 234 -12.27 -3.36 0.69
C LYS A 234 -11.61 -3.20 -0.68
N HIS A 235 -10.37 -2.74 -0.72
CA HIS A 235 -9.59 -2.59 -1.96
C HIS A 235 -8.94 -3.91 -2.45
N ARG A 236 -9.23 -5.04 -1.82
CA ARG A 236 -8.63 -6.36 -2.13
C ARG A 236 -7.09 -6.33 -2.15
N ALA A 237 -6.50 -5.46 -1.32
CA ALA A 237 -5.05 -5.33 -1.19
C ALA A 237 -4.43 -6.46 -0.37
N LEU A 238 -5.25 -7.24 0.32
CA LEU A 238 -4.92 -8.45 1.08
C LEU A 238 -5.76 -9.61 0.53
N SER A 239 -5.26 -10.84 0.66
CA SER A 239 -6.11 -12.01 0.44
C SER A 239 -7.21 -12.03 1.49
N GLN A 240 -8.35 -12.67 1.19
CA GLN A 240 -9.49 -12.72 2.11
C GLN A 240 -9.08 -13.27 3.48
N VAL A 241 -8.34 -14.38 3.50
CA VAL A 241 -7.86 -15.02 4.74
C VAL A 241 -6.93 -14.08 5.53
N ALA A 242 -6.02 -13.38 4.84
CA ALA A 242 -5.14 -12.42 5.50
C ALA A 242 -5.89 -11.19 6.04
N ALA A 243 -6.89 -10.69 5.30
CA ALA A 243 -7.72 -9.57 5.73
C ALA A 243 -8.53 -9.94 6.98
N GLU A 244 -9.20 -11.10 6.98
CA GLU A 244 -9.94 -11.63 8.14
C GLU A 244 -9.01 -11.81 9.35
N GLY A 245 -7.81 -12.37 9.16
CA GLY A 245 -6.84 -12.54 10.24
C GLY A 245 -6.37 -11.22 10.86
N VAL A 246 -6.10 -10.21 10.02
CA VAL A 246 -5.68 -8.86 10.50
C VAL A 246 -6.83 -8.15 11.21
N LEU A 247 -8.05 -8.16 10.65
CA LEU A 247 -9.23 -7.55 11.27
C LEU A 247 -9.55 -8.22 12.61
N ARG A 248 -9.55 -9.56 12.67
CA ARG A 248 -9.73 -10.31 13.91
C ARG A 248 -8.72 -9.92 14.97
N GLY A 249 -7.43 -9.91 14.63
CA GLY A 249 -6.37 -9.56 15.58
C GLY A 249 -6.52 -8.14 16.13
N LEU A 250 -6.85 -7.17 15.27
CA LEU A 250 -7.06 -5.77 15.68
C LEU A 250 -8.35 -5.59 16.49
N ALA A 251 -9.42 -6.31 16.17
CA ALA A 251 -10.66 -6.30 16.94
C ALA A 251 -10.43 -6.84 18.36
N ILE A 252 -9.70 -7.95 18.48
CA ILE A 252 -9.32 -8.52 19.79
C ILE A 252 -8.42 -7.55 20.57
N GLU A 253 -7.44 -6.94 19.90
CA GLU A 253 -6.57 -5.92 20.53
C GLU A 253 -7.37 -4.71 21.04
N LEU A 254 -8.41 -4.28 20.30
CA LEU A 254 -9.30 -3.21 20.70
C LEU A 254 -10.11 -3.58 21.95
N VAL A 255 -10.64 -4.81 21.99
CA VAL A 255 -11.38 -5.38 23.13
C VAL A 255 -10.51 -5.44 24.39
N HIS A 256 -9.29 -5.96 24.26
CA HIS A 256 -8.35 -6.08 25.39
C HIS A 256 -7.83 -4.71 25.88
N GLY A 257 -7.87 -3.69 25.05
CA GLY A 257 -7.51 -2.31 25.40
C GLY A 257 -8.51 -1.63 26.35
N ALA A 258 -9.69 -2.21 26.56
CA ALA A 258 -10.69 -1.68 27.50
C ALA A 258 -10.36 -2.09 28.94
N HIS A 259 -10.49 -1.13 29.85
CA HIS A 259 -10.19 -1.31 31.28
C HIS A 259 -11.44 -1.30 32.19
N ASP A 260 -12.60 -0.96 31.64
CA ASP A 260 -13.88 -0.99 32.32
C ASP A 260 -15.00 -1.44 31.35
N PRO A 261 -16.17 -1.87 31.86
CA PRO A 261 -17.28 -2.35 31.05
C PRO A 261 -17.81 -1.31 30.03
N ALA A 262 -17.80 -0.02 30.41
CA ALA A 262 -18.31 1.05 29.52
C ALA A 262 -17.38 1.32 28.36
N GLN A 263 -16.05 1.29 28.58
CA GLN A 263 -15.05 1.36 27.51
C GLN A 263 -15.15 0.15 26.57
N LEU A 264 -15.35 -1.04 27.15
CA LEU A 264 -15.50 -2.26 26.36
C LEU A 264 -16.75 -2.24 25.48
N GLN A 265 -17.87 -1.74 26.02
CA GLN A 265 -19.08 -1.58 25.22
C GLN A 265 -18.88 -0.60 24.06
N LYS A 266 -18.19 0.54 24.30
CA LYS A 266 -17.83 1.47 23.23
C LYS A 266 -16.89 0.84 22.19
N ALA A 267 -15.93 0.04 22.62
CA ALA A 267 -15.03 -0.70 21.73
C ALA A 267 -15.82 -1.69 20.87
N TRP A 268 -16.77 -2.42 21.46
CA TRP A 268 -17.66 -3.33 20.76
C TRP A 268 -18.54 -2.62 19.71
N GLU A 269 -19.10 -1.46 20.03
CA GLU A 269 -19.91 -0.65 19.12
C GLU A 269 -19.11 -0.09 17.93
N GLN A 270 -17.79 0.02 18.05
CA GLN A 270 -16.90 0.43 16.95
C GLN A 270 -16.58 -0.71 15.97
N LEU A 271 -16.89 -1.96 16.33
CA LEU A 271 -16.71 -3.11 15.45
C LEU A 271 -17.85 -3.19 14.45
N ASP A 272 -17.51 -3.56 13.22
CA ASP A 272 -18.52 -3.84 12.17
C ASP A 272 -19.27 -5.14 12.49
N ILE A 273 -20.50 -5.28 11.97
CA ILE A 273 -21.34 -6.49 12.16
C ILE A 273 -20.57 -7.78 11.79
N GLY A 274 -19.77 -7.73 10.71
CA GLY A 274 -18.94 -8.88 10.31
C GLY A 274 -17.86 -9.24 11.32
N GLU A 275 -17.26 -8.24 11.97
CA GLU A 275 -16.23 -8.43 13.01
C GLU A 275 -16.85 -8.92 14.32
N GLN A 276 -18.00 -8.38 14.69
CA GLN A 276 -18.78 -8.83 15.85
C GLN A 276 -19.26 -10.29 15.67
N ALA A 277 -19.54 -10.72 14.44
CA ALA A 277 -19.94 -12.09 14.15
C ALA A 277 -18.78 -13.10 14.15
N MET A 278 -17.51 -12.65 14.20
CA MET A 278 -16.36 -13.55 14.32
C MET A 278 -16.37 -14.21 15.70
N ALA A 279 -16.41 -15.54 15.74
CA ALA A 279 -16.52 -16.29 16.99
C ALA A 279 -15.43 -15.96 18.00
N ASP A 280 -14.17 -15.82 17.55
CA ASP A 280 -13.04 -15.45 18.42
C ASP A 280 -13.22 -14.07 19.03
N VAL A 281 -13.65 -13.08 18.24
CA VAL A 281 -13.86 -11.70 18.69
C VAL A 281 -15.01 -11.63 19.67
N ALA A 282 -16.14 -12.30 19.36
CA ALA A 282 -17.31 -12.32 20.24
C ALA A 282 -17.00 -13.01 21.58
N THR A 283 -16.24 -14.10 21.55
CA THR A 283 -15.90 -14.87 22.73
C THR A 283 -14.94 -14.09 23.64
N GLU A 284 -13.89 -13.49 23.07
CA GLU A 284 -12.93 -12.63 23.81
C GLU A 284 -13.62 -11.40 24.41
N ALA A 285 -14.53 -10.76 23.65
CA ALA A 285 -15.26 -9.60 24.14
C ALA A 285 -16.21 -9.98 25.30
N ALA A 286 -16.92 -11.09 25.17
CA ALA A 286 -17.82 -11.58 26.20
C ALA A 286 -17.06 -11.99 27.48
N GLU A 287 -15.94 -12.71 27.34
CA GLU A 287 -15.07 -13.10 28.46
C GLU A 287 -14.51 -11.86 29.14
N ARG A 288 -13.98 -10.90 28.38
CA ARG A 288 -13.47 -9.65 28.93
C ARG A 288 -14.52 -8.84 29.67
N LEU A 289 -15.77 -8.83 29.16
CA LEU A 289 -16.88 -8.17 29.85
C LEU A 289 -17.15 -8.78 31.24
N LEU A 290 -17.14 -10.10 31.32
CA LEU A 290 -17.31 -10.82 32.58
C LEU A 290 -16.15 -10.60 33.55
N GLU A 291 -14.90 -10.58 33.06
CA GLU A 291 -13.71 -10.26 33.86
C GLU A 291 -13.76 -8.86 34.50
N LEU A 292 -14.26 -7.89 33.73
CA LEU A 292 -14.42 -6.51 34.20
C LEU A 292 -15.64 -6.29 35.08
N GLY A 293 -16.42 -7.36 35.36
CA GLY A 293 -17.63 -7.29 36.22
C GLY A 293 -18.82 -6.64 35.48
N GLY A 294 -18.86 -6.71 34.17
CA GLY A 294 -19.97 -6.20 33.35
C GLY A 294 -21.20 -7.11 33.38
N ASP A 295 -22.27 -6.69 32.66
CA ASP A 295 -23.54 -7.40 32.65
C ASP A 295 -23.43 -8.77 31.92
N PRO A 296 -23.70 -9.88 32.62
CA PRO A 296 -23.68 -11.21 32.01
C PRO A 296 -24.75 -11.42 30.92
N ALA A 297 -25.86 -10.67 30.95
CA ALA A 297 -26.88 -10.76 29.94
C ALA A 297 -26.35 -10.17 28.61
N LEU A 298 -25.62 -9.06 28.70
CA LEU A 298 -24.96 -8.45 27.54
C LEU A 298 -23.87 -9.36 26.97
N SER A 299 -23.06 -9.99 27.82
CA SER A 299 -22.06 -11.00 27.42
C SER A 299 -22.70 -12.12 26.59
N ARG A 300 -23.81 -12.68 27.07
CA ARG A 300 -24.55 -13.71 26.32
C ARG A 300 -25.17 -13.22 25.01
N GLN A 301 -25.59 -11.96 24.97
CA GLN A 301 -26.08 -11.34 23.72
C GLN A 301 -24.98 -11.23 22.67
N TRP A 302 -23.77 -10.86 23.04
CA TRP A 302 -22.64 -10.79 22.12
C TRP A 302 -22.24 -12.16 21.59
N LEU A 303 -22.43 -13.22 22.37
CA LEU A 303 -22.13 -14.60 21.95
C LEU A 303 -23.17 -15.20 21.02
N LEU A 304 -24.36 -14.63 20.89
CA LEU A 304 -25.46 -15.21 20.15
C LEU A 304 -25.13 -15.56 18.68
N PRO A 305 -24.50 -14.66 17.90
CA PRO A 305 -24.11 -14.98 16.51
C PRO A 305 -23.12 -16.16 16.44
N ALA A 306 -22.12 -16.19 17.33
CA ALA A 306 -21.16 -17.29 17.41
C ALA A 306 -21.80 -18.61 17.81
N TRP A 307 -22.79 -18.57 18.73
CA TRP A 307 -23.60 -19.72 19.13
C TRP A 307 -24.41 -20.27 17.93
N GLU A 308 -25.10 -19.41 17.20
CA GLU A 308 -25.88 -19.82 16.02
C GLU A 308 -24.99 -20.47 14.95
N HIS A 309 -23.81 -19.90 14.74
CA HIS A 309 -22.79 -20.50 13.88
C HIS A 309 -22.33 -21.89 14.39
N MET A 310 -22.12 -22.05 15.70
CA MET A 310 -21.68 -23.31 16.29
C MET A 310 -22.72 -24.42 16.12
N VAL A 311 -24.00 -24.09 16.27
CA VAL A 311 -25.11 -25.07 16.21
C VAL A 311 -25.47 -25.44 14.78
N ALA A 312 -25.26 -24.56 13.82
CA ALA A 312 -25.53 -24.85 12.40
C ALA A 312 -24.66 -26.02 11.89
N ARG A 313 -25.26 -26.97 11.19
CA ARG A 313 -24.58 -28.20 10.70
C ARG A 313 -23.40 -27.95 9.73
N GLN A 314 -23.25 -26.75 9.23
CA GLN A 314 -22.18 -26.34 8.31
C GLN A 314 -21.07 -25.52 9.03
N THR A 315 -20.83 -25.82 10.31
CA THR A 315 -19.90 -25.00 11.11
C THR A 315 -18.45 -25.12 10.68
N THR A 316 -17.82 -23.96 10.56
CA THR A 316 -16.38 -23.79 10.31
C THR A 316 -15.57 -23.60 11.60
N LEU A 317 -16.23 -23.67 12.78
CA LEU A 317 -15.55 -23.45 14.07
C LEU A 317 -14.64 -24.63 14.42
N THR A 318 -13.42 -24.31 14.81
CA THR A 318 -12.47 -25.30 15.33
C THR A 318 -12.92 -25.85 16.68
N ALA A 319 -12.42 -27.02 17.08
CA ALA A 319 -12.70 -27.59 18.39
C ALA A 319 -12.35 -26.63 19.53
N LEU A 320 -11.24 -25.92 19.43
CA LEU A 320 -10.81 -24.92 20.43
C LEU A 320 -11.78 -23.75 20.55
N GLN A 321 -12.26 -23.22 19.42
CA GLN A 321 -13.25 -22.12 19.43
C GLN A 321 -14.57 -22.55 20.05
N ARG A 322 -15.00 -23.77 19.81
CA ARG A 322 -16.21 -24.34 20.39
C ARG A 322 -16.09 -24.51 21.92
N VAL A 323 -14.96 -25.02 22.38
CA VAL A 323 -14.67 -25.16 23.81
C VAL A 323 -14.64 -23.80 24.49
N HIS A 324 -13.95 -22.82 23.89
CA HIS A 324 -13.84 -21.46 24.43
C HIS A 324 -15.22 -20.78 24.54
N LEU A 325 -16.04 -20.86 23.46
CA LEU A 325 -17.41 -20.34 23.45
C LEU A 325 -18.27 -20.93 24.58
N VAL A 326 -18.25 -22.26 24.73
CA VAL A 326 -19.06 -22.96 25.75
C VAL A 326 -18.62 -22.58 27.18
N ARG A 327 -17.32 -22.44 27.43
CA ARG A 327 -16.80 -21.98 28.73
C ARG A 327 -17.19 -20.55 29.04
N THR A 328 -17.12 -19.66 28.04
CA THR A 328 -17.54 -18.27 28.24
C THR A 328 -19.04 -18.18 28.55
N LEU A 329 -19.86 -18.98 27.84
CA LEU A 329 -21.29 -19.11 28.19
C LEU A 329 -21.52 -19.65 29.62
N GLU A 330 -20.81 -20.70 30.02
CA GLU A 330 -20.88 -21.28 31.36
C GLU A 330 -20.56 -20.22 32.43
N ARG A 331 -19.48 -19.45 32.25
CA ARG A 331 -19.11 -18.33 33.13
C ARG A 331 -20.21 -17.26 33.18
N GLY A 332 -20.78 -16.92 32.01
CA GLY A 332 -21.89 -15.98 31.88
C GLY A 332 -23.16 -16.43 32.60
N PHE A 333 -23.38 -17.73 32.77
CA PHE A 333 -24.43 -18.27 33.63
C PHE A 333 -24.04 -18.32 35.11
N ALA A 334 -22.75 -18.51 35.44
CA ALA A 334 -22.27 -18.62 36.79
C ALA A 334 -22.38 -17.29 37.58
N SER A 335 -22.25 -16.17 36.91
CA SER A 335 -22.24 -14.84 37.52
C SER A 335 -23.63 -14.29 37.89
N VAL A 336 -24.70 -14.97 37.52
CA VAL A 336 -26.09 -14.55 37.81
C VAL A 336 -26.64 -15.31 39.03
N ALA A 337 -26.94 -14.58 40.11
CA ALA A 337 -27.70 -15.13 41.21
C ALA A 337 -29.17 -15.29 40.78
N GLY A 338 -29.56 -16.46 40.29
CA GLY A 338 -30.92 -16.76 39.86
C GLY A 338 -30.98 -17.82 38.77
N ALA A 339 -32.21 -18.18 38.34
CA ALA A 339 -32.44 -19.15 37.29
C ALA A 339 -31.83 -18.66 35.95
N PRO A 340 -31.23 -19.56 35.16
CA PRO A 340 -30.76 -19.21 33.81
C PRO A 340 -31.89 -18.59 32.98
N ASP A 341 -31.54 -17.67 32.08
CA ASP A 341 -32.47 -17.09 31.13
C ASP A 341 -33.20 -18.19 30.34
N ALA A 342 -34.56 -18.22 30.44
CA ALA A 342 -35.39 -19.25 29.80
C ALA A 342 -35.14 -19.34 28.26
N GLY A 343 -34.81 -18.22 27.64
CA GLY A 343 -34.46 -18.17 26.22
C GLY A 343 -33.18 -18.93 25.88
N TRP A 344 -32.15 -18.82 26.74
CA TRP A 344 -30.91 -19.58 26.56
C TRP A 344 -31.06 -21.05 26.87
N LEU A 345 -31.86 -21.39 27.86
CA LEU A 345 -32.18 -22.81 28.16
C LEU A 345 -32.83 -23.49 26.95
N ALA A 346 -33.85 -22.87 26.41
CA ALA A 346 -34.53 -23.41 25.21
C ALA A 346 -33.58 -23.58 24.02
N ARG A 347 -32.65 -22.61 23.80
CA ARG A 347 -31.64 -22.72 22.74
C ARG A 347 -30.68 -23.89 22.98
N ILE A 348 -30.18 -24.05 24.21
CA ILE A 348 -29.24 -25.12 24.56
C ILE A 348 -29.92 -26.52 24.45
N GLU A 349 -31.15 -26.65 24.96
CA GLU A 349 -31.90 -27.89 24.83
C GLU A 349 -32.22 -28.25 23.36
N SER A 350 -32.66 -27.27 22.59
CA SER A 350 -32.91 -27.45 21.14
C SER A 350 -31.66 -27.87 20.40
N ALA A 351 -30.52 -27.22 20.67
CA ALA A 351 -29.23 -27.54 20.04
C ALA A 351 -28.77 -28.97 20.40
N GLN A 352 -28.88 -29.35 21.68
CA GLN A 352 -28.54 -30.71 22.15
C GLN A 352 -29.44 -31.78 21.53
N LEU A 353 -30.76 -31.53 21.41
CA LEU A 353 -31.69 -32.45 20.79
C LEU A 353 -31.43 -32.60 19.28
N GLN A 354 -31.06 -31.53 18.59
CA GLN A 354 -30.70 -31.57 17.18
C GLN A 354 -29.36 -32.27 16.91
N ASN A 355 -28.44 -32.23 17.89
CA ASN A 355 -27.08 -32.77 17.81
C ASN A 355 -26.80 -33.71 19.01
N PRO A 356 -27.49 -34.83 19.18
CA PRO A 356 -27.38 -35.68 20.36
C PRO A 356 -26.03 -36.39 20.51
N GLY A 357 -25.21 -36.40 19.45
CA GLY A 357 -23.86 -36.95 19.46
C GLY A 357 -22.74 -35.96 19.81
N ASP A 358 -23.05 -34.67 19.98
CA ASP A 358 -22.07 -33.63 20.22
C ASP A 358 -21.73 -33.53 21.74
N PRO A 359 -20.51 -33.91 22.16
CA PRO A 359 -20.15 -33.93 23.57
C PRO A 359 -20.06 -32.54 24.20
N VAL A 360 -19.74 -31.50 23.42
CA VAL A 360 -19.61 -30.12 23.92
C VAL A 360 -21.00 -29.55 24.24
N LEU A 361 -22.00 -29.84 23.39
CA LEU A 361 -23.40 -29.46 23.63
C LEU A 361 -24.02 -30.26 24.77
N GLN A 362 -23.70 -31.57 24.87
CA GLN A 362 -24.13 -32.40 26.01
C GLN A 362 -23.56 -31.86 27.33
N TYR A 363 -22.27 -31.46 27.35
CA TYR A 363 -21.65 -30.84 28.52
C TYR A 363 -22.42 -29.58 28.96
N LEU A 364 -22.61 -28.61 28.02
CA LEU A 364 -23.30 -27.38 28.35
C LEU A 364 -24.74 -27.59 28.81
N ALA A 365 -25.46 -28.51 28.19
CA ALA A 365 -26.81 -28.89 28.60
C ALA A 365 -26.80 -29.54 30.00
N GLY A 366 -25.81 -30.37 30.33
CA GLY A 366 -25.60 -30.93 31.67
C GLY A 366 -25.36 -29.84 32.70
N VAL A 367 -24.47 -28.87 32.42
CA VAL A 367 -24.22 -27.74 33.31
C VAL A 367 -25.48 -26.91 33.56
N THR A 368 -26.27 -26.64 32.52
CA THR A 368 -27.52 -25.89 32.68
C THR A 368 -28.57 -26.67 33.48
N CYS A 369 -28.68 -28.00 33.30
CA CYS A 369 -29.53 -28.86 34.10
C CYS A 369 -29.13 -28.87 35.58
N MET A 370 -27.83 -28.87 35.91
CA MET A 370 -27.36 -28.73 37.30
C MET A 370 -27.86 -27.43 37.96
N ARG A 371 -27.79 -26.34 37.28
CA ARG A 371 -28.26 -25.03 37.78
C ARG A 371 -29.76 -24.99 38.01
N LEU A 372 -30.50 -25.76 37.22
CA LEU A 372 -31.95 -25.94 37.40
C LEU A 372 -32.31 -27.00 38.44
N GLN A 373 -31.31 -27.58 39.10
CA GLN A 373 -31.51 -28.67 40.06
C GLN A 373 -32.16 -29.96 39.43
N LEU A 374 -32.00 -30.10 38.11
CA LEU A 374 -32.47 -31.31 37.38
C LEU A 374 -31.38 -32.39 37.40
N TRP A 375 -31.07 -32.88 38.62
CA TRP A 375 -29.92 -33.72 38.89
C TRP A 375 -29.81 -34.98 38.06
N GLY A 376 -30.93 -35.70 37.88
CA GLY A 376 -30.96 -36.92 37.05
C GLY A 376 -30.61 -36.68 35.60
N LYS A 377 -31.17 -35.61 34.99
CA LYS A 377 -30.89 -35.25 33.60
C LYS A 377 -29.45 -34.74 33.44
N ALA A 378 -28.97 -33.98 34.39
CA ALA A 378 -27.61 -33.49 34.44
C ALA A 378 -26.58 -34.63 34.47
N ASN A 379 -26.80 -35.63 35.37
CA ASN A 379 -25.92 -36.80 35.49
C ASN A 379 -25.88 -37.59 34.16
N GLN A 380 -27.03 -37.82 33.53
CA GLN A 380 -27.12 -38.53 32.23
C GLN A 380 -26.33 -37.81 31.15
N LEU A 381 -26.54 -36.49 30.99
CA LEU A 381 -25.91 -35.71 29.93
C LEU A 381 -24.40 -35.59 30.14
N LEU A 382 -23.94 -35.33 31.37
CA LEU A 382 -22.51 -35.22 31.70
C LEU A 382 -21.79 -36.58 31.52
N THR A 383 -22.40 -37.69 31.90
CA THR A 383 -21.84 -39.04 31.69
C THR A 383 -21.73 -39.36 30.20
N GLN A 384 -22.74 -39.01 29.40
CA GLN A 384 -22.69 -39.18 27.96
C GLN A 384 -21.62 -38.28 27.31
N ALA A 385 -21.51 -37.02 27.73
CA ALA A 385 -20.48 -36.09 27.26
C ALA A 385 -19.06 -36.62 27.54
N LEU A 386 -18.83 -37.11 28.76
CA LEU A 386 -17.52 -37.59 29.22
C LEU A 386 -16.95 -38.70 28.34
N SER A 387 -17.81 -39.59 27.80
CA SER A 387 -17.39 -40.72 26.97
C SER A 387 -16.79 -40.28 25.63
N ARG A 388 -17.09 -39.04 25.15
CA ARG A 388 -16.74 -38.53 23.83
C ARG A 388 -15.93 -37.22 23.88
N LEU A 389 -15.83 -36.53 25.03
CA LEU A 389 -15.05 -35.32 25.18
C LEU A 389 -13.57 -35.62 24.96
N GLN A 390 -12.96 -34.89 24.05
CA GLN A 390 -11.51 -34.95 23.77
C GLN A 390 -10.71 -33.88 24.51
N ASP A 391 -11.34 -32.72 24.78
CA ASP A 391 -10.68 -31.62 25.48
C ASP A 391 -10.44 -31.99 26.96
N PRO A 392 -9.15 -31.96 27.41
CA PRO A 392 -8.82 -32.36 28.78
C PRO A 392 -9.47 -31.46 29.82
N SER A 393 -9.61 -30.21 29.52
CA SER A 393 -10.15 -29.22 30.45
C SER A 393 -11.64 -29.37 30.66
N LEU A 394 -12.43 -29.61 29.62
CA LEU A 394 -13.85 -29.94 29.74
C LEU A 394 -14.07 -31.29 30.41
N ARG A 395 -13.20 -32.27 30.14
CA ARG A 395 -13.26 -33.57 30.83
C ARG A 395 -13.05 -33.44 32.31
N ARG A 396 -12.06 -32.64 32.75
CA ARG A 396 -11.80 -32.35 34.16
C ARG A 396 -13.01 -31.69 34.81
N ASP A 397 -13.56 -30.66 34.17
CA ASP A 397 -14.74 -29.96 34.70
C ASP A 397 -15.96 -30.86 34.74
N THR A 398 -16.14 -31.76 33.75
CA THR A 398 -17.21 -32.78 33.76
C THR A 398 -17.07 -33.73 34.94
N TRP A 399 -15.85 -34.21 35.25
CA TRP A 399 -15.61 -35.03 36.42
C TRP A 399 -15.91 -34.30 37.72
N ARG A 400 -15.56 -33.03 37.84
CA ARG A 400 -15.90 -32.20 38.99
C ARG A 400 -17.39 -32.10 39.24
N LEU A 401 -18.13 -31.78 38.13
CA LEU A 401 -19.59 -31.67 38.19
C LEU A 401 -20.27 -33.00 38.58
N LEU A 402 -19.76 -34.14 38.03
CA LEU A 402 -20.25 -35.46 38.45
C LEU A 402 -19.94 -35.79 39.89
N ALA A 403 -18.80 -35.36 40.42
CA ALA A 403 -18.47 -35.50 41.82
C ALA A 403 -19.43 -34.70 42.76
N GLU A 404 -19.70 -33.42 42.39
CA GLU A 404 -20.67 -32.57 43.08
C GLU A 404 -22.08 -33.21 43.07
N LEU A 405 -22.51 -33.79 41.93
CA LEU A 405 -23.78 -34.52 41.82
C LEU A 405 -23.83 -35.75 42.74
N ALA A 406 -22.74 -36.51 42.80
CA ALA A 406 -22.64 -37.70 43.67
C ALA A 406 -22.67 -37.32 45.16
N GLU A 407 -22.01 -36.23 45.54
CA GLU A 407 -22.08 -35.68 46.90
C GLU A 407 -23.52 -35.29 47.31
N GLN A 408 -24.24 -34.61 46.42
CA GLN A 408 -25.63 -34.22 46.64
C GLN A 408 -26.59 -35.38 46.73
N SER A 409 -26.30 -36.47 46.02
CA SER A 409 -27.08 -37.70 46.09
C SER A 409 -26.70 -38.63 47.27
N GLY A 410 -25.64 -38.26 48.03
CA GLY A 410 -25.14 -39.03 49.18
C GLY A 410 -24.26 -40.22 48.78
N ASP A 411 -23.88 -40.39 47.50
CA ASP A 411 -22.99 -41.45 47.06
C ASP A 411 -21.51 -41.04 47.17
N GLN A 412 -20.96 -41.23 48.35
CA GLN A 412 -19.57 -40.86 48.67
C GLN A 412 -18.53 -41.66 47.90
N LEU A 413 -18.84 -42.89 47.50
CA LEU A 413 -17.93 -43.72 46.71
C LEU A 413 -17.78 -43.14 45.28
N ALA A 414 -18.89 -42.87 44.62
CA ALA A 414 -18.92 -42.26 43.30
C ALA A 414 -18.27 -40.86 43.32
N ALA A 415 -18.55 -40.06 44.37
CA ALA A 415 -17.94 -38.73 44.55
C ALA A 415 -16.42 -38.81 44.63
N THR A 416 -15.88 -39.67 45.49
CA THR A 416 -14.43 -39.86 45.65
C THR A 416 -13.76 -40.32 44.38
N GLN A 417 -14.39 -41.21 43.65
CA GLN A 417 -13.88 -41.70 42.37
C GLN A 417 -13.88 -40.60 41.30
N ALA A 418 -14.94 -39.81 41.22
CA ALA A 418 -15.04 -38.70 40.24
C ALA A 418 -14.01 -37.59 40.56
N TRP A 419 -13.79 -37.24 41.85
CA TRP A 419 -12.73 -36.33 42.24
C TRP A 419 -11.33 -36.82 41.89
N ARG A 420 -11.04 -38.13 42.09
CA ARG A 420 -9.75 -38.71 41.65
C ARG A 420 -9.56 -38.61 40.13
N ASN A 421 -10.60 -38.93 39.37
CA ASN A 421 -10.54 -38.81 37.91
C ASN A 421 -10.36 -37.38 37.44
N ALA A 422 -10.98 -36.37 38.11
CA ALA A 422 -10.76 -34.95 37.83
C ALA A 422 -9.31 -34.53 38.11
N ALA A 423 -8.67 -35.11 39.13
CA ALA A 423 -7.27 -34.80 39.50
C ALA A 423 -6.26 -35.46 38.52
N GLN A 424 -6.63 -36.53 37.85
CA GLN A 424 -5.76 -37.29 36.94
C GLN A 424 -5.91 -36.84 35.46
N THR A 425 -6.94 -36.08 35.13
CA THR A 425 -7.21 -35.52 33.82
C THR A 425 -6.63 -34.12 33.66
#